data_b915e6e1d6cb62493e3d915aedfb2df1
#
_entry.id   b915e6e1d6cb62493e3d915aedfb2df1
#
_cell.length_a   1.000
_cell.length_b   1.000
_cell.length_c   1.000
_cell.angle_alpha   90.00
_cell.angle_beta   90.00
_cell.angle_gamma   90.00
#
_symmetry.space_group_name_H-M   'P 1'
#
loop_
_entity.id
_entity.type
_entity.pdbx_description
1 polymer ?
#
loop_
_entity_poly.entity_id
_entity_poly.type
_entity_poly.pdbx_seq_one_letter_code
_entity_poly.pdbx_strand_id
1 'polypeptide(L)'
;MILGMVTKPPFSIIVRPEIKDYRELKGKPMGITRYGSSTDMLLRLSLEKWGFKPEVDVPILQMGGVPPILAGMESRKIVGGPLSLPTLARAKQEGYRELADVADLVPDYQVAGVVTRRAFIRQNPEVVRGFVKAIAEAMALFRNDPESVRKVMKERLKIDDPLVIEETQKDYPRYMPKVPYPSRAGIAVIKAFWIRTSRPCDRCPSTIRSTINGYGNSSRAVSLTAFITPSDWR
;
A
#
# COMPACT_ATOMS: atom_id res chain seq x y z
N MET A 1 -5.97 -7.82 13.61
CA MET A 1 -5.18 -6.57 13.43
C MET A 1 -5.43 -5.71 14.65
N ILE A 2 -4.39 -5.15 15.24
CA ILE A 2 -4.47 -4.32 16.45
C ILE A 2 -4.41 -2.81 16.14
N LEU A 3 -3.79 -2.43 15.02
CA LEU A 3 -3.80 -1.05 14.53
C LEU A 3 -3.62 -0.95 13.02
N GLY A 4 -4.07 0.17 12.42
CA GLY A 4 -3.86 0.55 11.05
C GLY A 4 -3.08 1.87 10.97
N MET A 5 -1.90 1.84 10.38
CA MET A 5 -1.04 3.03 10.27
C MET A 5 -1.27 3.81 8.99
N VAL A 6 -1.48 3.11 7.88
CA VAL A 6 -1.72 3.70 6.56
C VAL A 6 -2.96 3.03 5.98
N THR A 7 -4.03 3.81 5.83
CA THR A 7 -5.37 3.33 5.46
C THR A 7 -5.86 3.84 4.11
N LYS A 8 -5.02 4.58 3.41
CA LYS A 8 -5.18 4.96 2.00
C LYS A 8 -3.90 4.64 1.25
N PRO A 9 -3.95 4.35 -0.06
CA PRO A 9 -2.74 4.01 -0.82
C PRO A 9 -1.84 5.24 -1.04
N PRO A 10 -0.61 5.27 -0.50
CA PRO A 10 0.31 6.40 -0.68
C PRO A 10 1.11 6.24 -1.98
N PHE A 11 0.42 6.03 -3.08
CA PHE A 11 1.02 5.81 -4.39
C PHE A 11 0.38 6.71 -5.43
N SER A 12 1.20 7.18 -6.38
CA SER A 12 0.72 7.79 -7.61
C SER A 12 1.13 6.93 -8.80
N ILE A 13 0.29 6.84 -9.81
CA ILE A 13 0.67 6.26 -11.11
C ILE A 13 1.50 7.29 -11.85
N ILE A 14 2.79 7.03 -11.91
CA ILE A 14 3.77 7.89 -12.58
C ILE A 14 4.14 7.26 -13.91
N VAL A 15 4.29 8.10 -14.93
CA VAL A 15 4.65 7.69 -16.29
C VAL A 15 5.71 8.61 -16.88
N ARG A 16 6.35 8.14 -17.93
CA ARG A 16 7.29 8.94 -18.71
C ARG A 16 6.59 10.15 -19.35
N PRO A 17 7.31 11.28 -19.54
CA PRO A 17 6.71 12.59 -19.94
C PRO A 17 5.88 12.55 -21.22
N GLU A 18 6.22 11.65 -22.15
CA GLU A 18 5.51 11.49 -23.43
C GLU A 18 4.13 10.88 -23.29
N ILE A 19 3.83 10.18 -22.19
CA ILE A 19 2.49 9.63 -21.91
C ILE A 19 1.64 10.74 -21.28
N LYS A 20 0.62 11.20 -21.97
CA LYS A 20 -0.23 12.31 -21.54
C LYS A 20 -1.56 11.87 -20.92
N ASP A 21 -2.03 10.70 -21.32
CA ASP A 21 -3.33 10.16 -20.92
C ASP A 21 -3.22 8.66 -20.63
N TYR A 22 -4.05 8.17 -19.71
CA TYR A 22 -4.04 6.74 -19.34
C TYR A 22 -4.40 5.83 -20.53
N ARG A 23 -5.17 6.31 -21.52
CA ARG A 23 -5.53 5.53 -22.73
C ARG A 23 -4.31 5.13 -23.54
N GLU A 24 -3.22 5.90 -23.44
CA GLU A 24 -1.96 5.61 -24.12
C GLU A 24 -1.17 4.46 -23.48
N LEU A 25 -1.61 3.92 -22.35
CA LEU A 25 -0.98 2.77 -21.69
C LEU A 25 -1.20 1.46 -22.43
N LYS A 26 -2.19 1.37 -23.33
CA LYS A 26 -2.50 0.14 -24.07
C LYS A 26 -1.27 -0.40 -24.83
N GLY A 27 -0.95 -1.66 -24.60
CA GLY A 27 0.22 -2.35 -25.19
C GLY A 27 1.58 -1.96 -24.61
N LYS A 28 1.62 -1.02 -23.64
CA LYS A 28 2.88 -0.53 -23.07
C LYS A 28 3.13 -1.14 -21.68
N PRO A 29 4.35 -1.61 -21.38
CA PRO A 29 4.64 -2.28 -20.12
C PRO A 29 4.68 -1.29 -18.93
N MET A 30 4.01 -1.66 -17.85
CA MET A 30 4.03 -0.97 -16.55
C MET A 30 4.80 -1.80 -15.52
N GLY A 31 5.49 -1.11 -14.60
CA GLY A 31 6.31 -1.74 -13.56
C GLY A 31 5.60 -1.85 -12.21
N ILE A 32 5.86 -2.95 -11.51
CA ILE A 32 5.45 -3.18 -10.12
C ILE A 32 6.64 -3.64 -9.29
N THR A 33 6.54 -3.59 -7.96
CA THR A 33 7.62 -4.13 -7.12
C THR A 33 7.70 -5.64 -7.22
N ARG A 34 6.60 -6.34 -6.92
CA ARG A 34 6.46 -7.80 -7.01
C ARG A 34 5.01 -8.15 -7.28
N TYR A 35 4.76 -9.25 -7.98
CA TYR A 35 3.42 -9.82 -8.09
C TYR A 35 2.85 -10.13 -6.70
N GLY A 36 1.58 -9.77 -6.49
CA GLY A 36 0.89 -9.92 -5.21
C GLY A 36 1.25 -8.86 -4.15
N SER A 37 2.09 -7.87 -4.47
CA SER A 37 2.34 -6.72 -3.58
C SER A 37 1.25 -5.66 -3.70
N SER A 38 1.31 -4.64 -2.81
CA SER A 38 0.40 -3.49 -2.90
C SER A 38 0.51 -2.76 -4.24
N THR A 39 1.72 -2.62 -4.82
CA THR A 39 1.90 -1.97 -6.12
C THR A 39 1.24 -2.75 -7.25
N ASP A 40 1.30 -4.09 -7.23
CA ASP A 40 0.61 -4.95 -8.21
C ASP A 40 -0.91 -4.81 -8.10
N MET A 41 -1.43 -5.00 -6.89
CA MET A 41 -2.87 -4.92 -6.63
C MET A 41 -3.43 -3.55 -7.01
N LEU A 42 -2.76 -2.47 -6.58
CA LEU A 42 -3.21 -1.11 -6.82
C LEU A 42 -3.11 -0.73 -8.30
N LEU A 43 -2.05 -1.16 -9.02
CA LEU A 43 -1.95 -0.96 -10.47
C LEU A 43 -3.09 -1.68 -11.19
N ARG A 44 -3.37 -2.94 -10.87
CA ARG A 44 -4.47 -3.70 -11.48
C ARG A 44 -5.82 -3.05 -11.23
N LEU A 45 -6.12 -2.65 -9.99
CA LEU A 45 -7.36 -1.95 -9.66
C LEU A 45 -7.48 -0.61 -10.41
N SER A 46 -6.37 0.14 -10.55
CA SER A 46 -6.36 1.38 -11.32
C SER A 46 -6.61 1.13 -12.81
N LEU A 47 -5.96 0.14 -13.41
CA LEU A 47 -6.16 -0.25 -14.81
C LEU A 47 -7.61 -0.70 -15.06
N GLU A 48 -8.19 -1.49 -14.16
CA GLU A 48 -9.60 -1.91 -14.24
C GLU A 48 -10.56 -0.71 -14.15
N LYS A 49 -10.28 0.27 -13.31
CA LYS A 49 -11.05 1.53 -13.22
C LYS A 49 -11.01 2.32 -14.52
N TRP A 50 -9.91 2.25 -15.25
CA TRP A 50 -9.73 2.86 -16.57
C TRP A 50 -10.24 1.98 -17.73
N GLY A 51 -10.85 0.83 -17.44
CA GLY A 51 -11.45 -0.07 -18.42
C GLY A 51 -10.47 -1.03 -19.10
N PHE A 52 -9.23 -1.13 -18.62
CA PHE A 52 -8.26 -2.08 -19.13
C PHE A 52 -8.38 -3.45 -18.46
N LYS A 53 -7.99 -4.49 -19.20
CA LYS A 53 -7.74 -5.82 -18.66
C LYS A 53 -6.24 -5.94 -18.33
N PRO A 54 -5.85 -5.96 -17.02
CA PRO A 54 -4.44 -6.07 -16.63
C PRO A 54 -3.78 -7.29 -17.26
N GLU A 55 -2.52 -7.16 -17.67
CA GLU A 55 -1.69 -8.13 -18.38
C GLU A 55 -2.12 -8.45 -19.82
N VAL A 56 -3.37 -8.19 -20.18
CA VAL A 56 -3.87 -8.36 -21.56
C VAL A 56 -3.70 -7.07 -22.36
N ASP A 57 -4.28 -5.98 -21.84
CA ASP A 57 -4.19 -4.66 -22.50
C ASP A 57 -2.92 -3.90 -22.10
N VAL A 58 -2.42 -4.12 -20.89
CA VAL A 58 -1.23 -3.45 -20.32
C VAL A 58 -0.34 -4.52 -19.68
N PRO A 59 0.81 -4.86 -20.30
CA PRO A 59 1.77 -5.78 -19.71
C PRO A 59 2.30 -5.27 -18.37
N ILE A 60 2.47 -6.17 -17.40
CA ILE A 60 2.96 -5.82 -16.06
C ILE A 60 4.28 -6.53 -15.81
N LEU A 61 5.33 -5.78 -15.43
CA LEU A 61 6.66 -6.30 -15.19
C LEU A 61 7.09 -6.12 -13.74
N GLN A 62 7.65 -7.17 -13.16
CA GLN A 62 8.22 -7.12 -11.81
C GLN A 62 9.61 -6.45 -11.84
N MET A 63 9.78 -5.37 -11.07
CA MET A 63 10.99 -4.56 -11.01
C MET A 63 11.78 -4.72 -9.70
N GLY A 64 11.19 -5.34 -8.66
CA GLY A 64 11.86 -5.63 -7.39
C GLY A 64 11.61 -4.59 -6.28
N GLY A 65 11.50 -3.31 -6.59
CA GLY A 65 11.28 -2.24 -5.60
C GLY A 65 10.75 -0.96 -6.25
N VAL A 66 10.41 0.05 -5.43
CA VAL A 66 9.93 1.35 -5.96
C VAL A 66 11.05 2.12 -6.68
N PRO A 67 12.28 2.27 -6.14
CA PRO A 67 13.37 2.89 -6.90
C PRO A 67 13.71 2.18 -8.22
N PRO A 68 13.75 0.83 -8.29
CA PRO A 68 13.88 0.11 -9.56
C PRO A 68 12.77 0.35 -10.58
N ILE A 69 11.54 0.72 -10.17
CA ILE A 69 10.49 1.14 -11.13
C ILE A 69 10.91 2.44 -11.82
N LEU A 70 11.40 3.43 -11.07
CA LEU A 70 11.91 4.68 -11.65
C LEU A 70 13.09 4.41 -12.62
N ALA A 71 14.09 3.63 -12.19
CA ALA A 71 15.20 3.23 -13.05
C ALA A 71 14.74 2.47 -14.32
N GLY A 72 13.65 1.69 -14.22
CA GLY A 72 13.05 1.04 -15.37
C GLY A 72 12.40 2.00 -16.37
N MET A 73 11.88 3.13 -15.90
CA MET A 73 11.38 4.21 -16.75
C MET A 73 12.55 4.96 -17.42
N GLU A 74 13.63 5.25 -16.69
CA GLU A 74 14.86 5.87 -17.18
C GLU A 74 15.45 5.04 -18.32
N SER A 75 15.59 3.72 -18.13
CA SER A 75 16.11 2.77 -19.13
C SER A 75 15.11 2.41 -20.23
N ARG A 76 13.93 3.01 -20.27
CA ARG A 76 12.85 2.75 -21.24
C ARG A 76 12.32 1.31 -21.26
N LYS A 77 12.60 0.52 -20.23
CA LYS A 77 12.09 -0.85 -20.10
C LYS A 77 10.57 -0.88 -19.81
N ILE A 78 10.08 0.13 -19.10
CA ILE A 78 8.67 0.34 -18.78
C ILE A 78 8.28 1.80 -19.04
N VAL A 79 6.99 2.05 -19.20
CA VAL A 79 6.51 3.43 -19.41
C VAL A 79 6.06 4.09 -18.12
N GLY A 80 5.84 3.33 -17.04
CA GLY A 80 5.39 3.86 -15.76
C GLY A 80 5.15 2.80 -14.71
N GLY A 81 4.66 3.23 -13.55
CA GLY A 81 4.27 2.34 -12.45
C GLY A 81 3.84 3.13 -11.21
N PRO A 82 3.33 2.43 -10.18
CA PRO A 82 3.01 3.06 -8.90
C PRO A 82 4.29 3.43 -8.14
N LEU A 83 4.46 4.71 -7.87
CA LEU A 83 5.54 5.23 -7.01
C LEU A 83 4.96 5.81 -5.73
N SER A 84 5.70 5.65 -4.65
CA SER A 84 5.43 6.29 -3.35
C SER A 84 6.59 7.21 -2.96
N LEU A 85 6.33 8.11 -2.02
CA LEU A 85 7.39 8.92 -1.42
C LEU A 85 8.45 8.01 -0.75
N PRO A 86 9.73 8.35 -0.79
CA PRO A 86 10.30 9.58 -1.38
C PRO A 86 10.55 9.51 -2.91
N THR A 87 10.53 8.32 -3.54
CA THR A 87 10.84 8.14 -4.99
C THR A 87 9.87 8.92 -5.88
N LEU A 88 8.61 9.07 -5.46
CA LEU A 88 7.61 9.88 -6.15
C LEU A 88 8.07 11.35 -6.30
N ALA A 89 8.58 11.95 -5.20
CA ALA A 89 9.07 13.32 -5.22
C ALA A 89 10.21 13.48 -6.24
N ARG A 90 11.18 12.58 -6.20
CA ARG A 90 12.30 12.54 -7.15
C ARG A 90 11.81 12.43 -8.60
N ALA A 91 10.88 11.52 -8.89
CA ALA A 91 10.33 11.36 -10.23
C ALA A 91 9.67 12.65 -10.74
N LYS A 92 8.93 13.36 -9.88
CA LYS A 92 8.32 14.66 -10.24
C LYS A 92 9.38 15.72 -10.55
N GLN A 93 10.47 15.80 -9.77
CA GLN A 93 11.60 16.71 -10.02
C GLN A 93 12.29 16.40 -11.35
N GLU A 94 12.38 15.14 -11.72
CA GLU A 94 12.96 14.68 -13.00
C GLU A 94 12.01 14.83 -14.20
N GLY A 95 10.83 15.41 -13.99
CA GLY A 95 9.85 15.72 -15.04
C GLY A 95 8.94 14.57 -15.46
N TYR A 96 8.90 13.47 -14.70
CA TYR A 96 7.92 12.42 -14.91
C TYR A 96 6.51 12.90 -14.56
N ARG A 97 5.52 12.38 -15.29
CA ARG A 97 4.14 12.82 -15.18
C ARG A 97 3.33 11.94 -14.23
N GLU A 98 2.56 12.56 -13.38
CA GLU A 98 1.52 11.89 -12.59
C GLU A 98 0.22 11.78 -13.41
N LEU A 99 -0.24 10.55 -13.65
CA LEU A 99 -1.54 10.31 -14.29
C LEU A 99 -2.68 10.30 -13.27
N ALA A 100 -2.43 9.79 -12.07
CA ALA A 100 -3.41 9.78 -11.00
C ALA A 100 -2.78 9.53 -9.64
N ASP A 101 -3.34 10.13 -8.59
CA ASP A 101 -3.19 9.63 -7.22
C ASP A 101 -4.04 8.36 -7.06
N VAL A 102 -3.42 7.28 -6.64
CA VAL A 102 -4.13 6.00 -6.48
C VAL A 102 -5.19 6.07 -5.39
N ALA A 103 -5.05 6.95 -4.39
CA ALA A 103 -6.06 7.15 -3.36
C ALA A 103 -7.38 7.69 -3.91
N ASP A 104 -7.38 8.41 -5.03
CA ASP A 104 -8.59 8.89 -5.70
C ASP A 104 -9.29 7.76 -6.48
N LEU A 105 -8.52 6.80 -7.00
CA LEU A 105 -9.06 5.65 -7.73
C LEU A 105 -9.50 4.52 -6.78
N VAL A 106 -8.76 4.31 -5.71
CA VAL A 106 -8.97 3.25 -4.71
C VAL A 106 -8.92 3.85 -3.30
N PRO A 107 -9.97 4.58 -2.87
CA PRO A 107 -9.95 5.38 -1.64
C PRO A 107 -9.83 4.54 -0.36
N ASP A 108 -10.32 3.31 -0.39
CA ASP A 108 -10.29 2.38 0.74
C ASP A 108 -9.27 1.29 0.51
N TYR A 109 -8.16 1.32 1.26
CA TYR A 109 -7.12 0.30 1.17
C TYR A 109 -6.27 0.27 2.44
N GLN A 110 -6.20 -0.88 3.12
CA GLN A 110 -5.34 -1.05 4.30
C GLN A 110 -3.91 -1.38 3.87
N VAL A 111 -3.06 -0.37 3.75
CA VAL A 111 -1.67 -0.51 3.28
C VAL A 111 -0.78 -1.09 4.37
N ALA A 112 -0.76 -0.46 5.53
CA ALA A 112 0.10 -0.85 6.62
C ALA A 112 -0.65 -0.90 7.95
N GLY A 113 -0.37 -1.93 8.73
CA GLY A 113 -0.95 -2.13 10.05
C GLY A 113 -0.24 -3.26 10.79
N VAL A 114 -0.56 -3.42 12.05
CA VAL A 114 0.04 -4.43 12.90
C VAL A 114 -0.99 -5.51 13.23
N VAL A 115 -0.56 -6.75 13.12
CA VAL A 115 -1.35 -7.94 13.47
C VAL A 115 -0.65 -8.75 14.55
N THR A 116 -1.43 -9.37 15.42
CA THR A 116 -0.92 -10.35 16.39
C THR A 116 -1.98 -11.42 16.66
N ARG A 117 -1.58 -12.49 17.34
CA ARG A 117 -2.49 -13.57 17.70
C ARG A 117 -3.38 -13.17 18.88
N ARG A 118 -4.65 -13.61 18.88
CA ARG A 118 -5.58 -13.36 20.00
C ARG A 118 -5.05 -13.85 21.35
N ALA A 119 -4.36 -15.00 21.34
CA ALA A 119 -3.72 -15.53 22.56
C ALA A 119 -2.68 -14.55 23.12
N PHE A 120 -1.85 -13.93 22.25
CA PHE A 120 -0.86 -12.94 22.68
C PHE A 120 -1.51 -11.71 23.31
N ILE A 121 -2.61 -11.21 22.73
CA ILE A 121 -3.35 -10.06 23.28
C ILE A 121 -3.86 -10.38 24.69
N ARG A 122 -4.44 -11.58 24.89
CA ARG A 122 -4.95 -11.99 26.20
C ARG A 122 -3.86 -12.23 27.24
N GLN A 123 -2.72 -12.76 26.82
CA GLN A 123 -1.61 -13.07 27.70
C GLN A 123 -0.73 -11.86 28.04
N ASN A 124 -0.71 -10.86 27.15
CA ASN A 124 0.20 -9.71 27.27
C ASN A 124 -0.53 -8.37 26.98
N PRO A 125 -1.64 -8.07 27.67
CA PRO A 125 -2.46 -6.90 27.36
C PRO A 125 -1.68 -5.58 27.52
N GLU A 126 -0.82 -5.48 28.53
CA GLU A 126 -0.03 -4.27 28.78
C GLU A 126 1.02 -4.03 27.68
N VAL A 127 1.65 -5.09 27.18
CA VAL A 127 2.59 -4.98 26.04
C VAL A 127 1.87 -4.47 24.80
N VAL A 128 0.68 -5.02 24.51
CA VAL A 128 -0.11 -4.59 23.36
C VAL A 128 -0.56 -3.14 23.51
N ARG A 129 -1.01 -2.74 24.72
CA ARG A 129 -1.42 -1.37 25.02
C ARG A 129 -0.26 -0.40 24.87
N GLY A 130 0.88 -0.70 25.47
CA GLY A 130 2.10 0.12 25.37
C GLY A 130 2.56 0.29 23.93
N PHE A 131 2.54 -0.79 23.14
CA PHE A 131 2.91 -0.75 21.72
C PHE A 131 1.97 0.16 20.90
N VAL A 132 0.66 -0.01 21.08
CA VAL A 132 -0.34 0.81 20.35
C VAL A 132 -0.22 2.28 20.74
N LYS A 133 0.00 2.58 22.02
CA LYS A 133 0.24 3.93 22.51
C LYS A 133 1.46 4.55 21.84
N ALA A 134 2.59 3.85 21.84
CA ALA A 134 3.83 4.33 21.21
C ALA A 134 3.65 4.64 19.71
N ILE A 135 2.93 3.76 18.98
CA ILE A 135 2.64 4.02 17.55
C ILE A 135 1.70 5.22 17.38
N ALA A 136 0.68 5.36 18.21
CA ALA A 136 -0.22 6.52 18.15
C ALA A 136 0.51 7.83 18.41
N GLU A 137 1.41 7.85 19.39
CA GLU A 137 2.28 8.99 19.70
C GLU A 137 3.23 9.31 18.55
N ALA A 138 3.87 8.28 17.94
CA ALA A 138 4.73 8.45 16.77
C ALA A 138 3.97 9.02 15.59
N MET A 139 2.72 8.56 15.34
CA MET A 139 1.87 9.11 14.27
C MET A 139 1.45 10.56 14.54
N ALA A 140 1.23 10.93 15.78
CA ALA A 140 0.96 12.33 16.17
C ALA A 140 2.22 13.19 16.00
N LEU A 141 3.38 12.71 16.42
CA LEU A 141 4.67 13.38 16.25
C LEU A 141 4.95 13.62 14.75
N PHE A 142 4.74 12.60 13.91
CA PHE A 142 4.94 12.73 12.46
C PHE A 142 4.14 13.88 11.84
N ARG A 143 2.94 14.17 12.38
CA ARG A 143 2.09 15.27 11.89
C ARG A 143 2.45 16.63 12.46
N ASN A 144 2.90 16.67 13.71
CA ASN A 144 2.93 17.90 14.48
C ASN A 144 4.37 18.42 14.76
N ASP A 145 5.38 17.58 14.52
CA ASP A 145 6.78 17.92 14.78
C ASP A 145 7.67 17.67 13.55
N PRO A 146 7.72 18.64 12.61
CA PRO A 146 8.53 18.53 11.40
C PRO A 146 10.03 18.31 11.67
N GLU A 147 10.57 18.90 12.74
CA GLU A 147 12.00 18.79 13.05
C GLU A 147 12.40 17.36 13.45
N SER A 148 11.61 16.73 14.32
CA SER A 148 11.81 15.31 14.67
C SER A 148 11.72 14.41 13.45
N VAL A 149 10.76 14.65 12.54
CA VAL A 149 10.61 13.85 11.31
C VAL A 149 11.83 14.05 10.41
N ARG A 150 12.27 15.29 10.19
CA ARG A 150 13.48 15.62 9.41
C ARG A 150 14.71 14.87 9.96
N LYS A 151 14.90 14.93 11.27
CA LYS A 151 16.01 14.24 11.95
C LYS A 151 15.97 12.74 11.69
N VAL A 152 14.81 12.09 11.89
CA VAL A 152 14.62 10.65 11.67
C VAL A 152 14.84 10.27 10.20
N MET A 153 14.34 11.05 9.24
CA MET A 153 14.54 10.82 7.81
C MET A 153 16.02 10.84 7.45
N LYS A 154 16.76 11.83 7.95
CA LYS A 154 18.22 11.93 7.74
C LYS A 154 18.98 10.79 8.41
N GLU A 155 18.76 10.56 9.69
CA GLU A 155 19.55 9.61 10.48
C GLU A 155 19.24 8.15 10.13
N ARG A 156 17.95 7.81 9.90
CA ARG A 156 17.49 6.43 9.76
C ARG A 156 17.26 6.03 8.30
N LEU A 157 16.73 6.93 7.49
CA LEU A 157 16.43 6.64 6.08
C LEU A 157 17.53 7.12 5.13
N LYS A 158 18.52 7.91 5.63
CA LYS A 158 19.61 8.51 4.83
C LYS A 158 19.07 9.39 3.70
N ILE A 159 17.98 10.09 3.96
CA ILE A 159 17.36 11.04 3.04
C ILE A 159 17.75 12.43 3.51
N ASP A 160 18.57 13.12 2.71
CA ASP A 160 19.08 14.46 3.01
C ASP A 160 18.48 15.56 2.13
N ASP A 161 17.80 15.20 1.04
CA ASP A 161 17.15 16.16 0.15
C ASP A 161 16.03 16.92 0.86
N PRO A 162 16.15 18.25 1.06
CA PRO A 162 15.17 19.05 1.80
C PRO A 162 13.80 19.04 1.16
N LEU A 163 13.71 19.04 -0.19
CA LEU A 163 12.44 19.03 -0.93
C LEU A 163 11.71 17.72 -0.75
N VAL A 164 12.44 16.60 -0.82
CA VAL A 164 11.88 15.26 -0.59
C VAL A 164 11.35 15.13 0.84
N ILE A 165 12.08 15.68 1.82
CA ILE A 165 11.66 15.68 3.22
C ILE A 165 10.38 16.51 3.39
N GLU A 166 10.36 17.74 2.86
CA GLU A 166 9.22 18.65 2.96
C GLU A 166 7.96 18.06 2.29
N GLU A 167 8.06 17.56 1.06
CA GLU A 167 6.95 16.91 0.36
C GLU A 167 6.44 15.69 1.13
N THR A 168 7.35 14.88 1.69
CA THR A 168 6.94 13.73 2.49
C THR A 168 6.17 14.14 3.74
N GLN A 169 6.63 15.16 4.44
CA GLN A 169 5.95 15.68 5.65
C GLN A 169 4.58 16.28 5.32
N LYS A 170 4.49 16.99 4.21
CA LYS A 170 3.25 17.65 3.76
C LYS A 170 2.20 16.65 3.29
N ASP A 171 2.59 15.70 2.45
CA ASP A 171 1.65 14.85 1.73
C ASP A 171 1.33 13.53 2.44
N TYR A 172 2.29 12.93 3.14
CA TYR A 172 2.09 11.60 3.72
C TYR A 172 0.99 11.53 4.79
N PRO A 173 0.75 12.58 5.63
CA PRO A 173 -0.31 12.55 6.65
C PRO A 173 -1.71 12.27 6.11
N ARG A 174 -2.01 12.60 4.85
CA ARG A 174 -3.33 12.36 4.24
C ARG A 174 -3.67 10.88 4.06
N TYR A 175 -2.66 10.00 4.03
CA TYR A 175 -2.82 8.56 3.92
C TYR A 175 -2.93 7.85 5.26
N MET A 176 -2.65 8.55 6.34
CA MET A 176 -2.67 8.03 7.70
C MET A 176 -3.99 8.42 8.41
N PRO A 177 -4.65 7.51 9.14
CA PRO A 177 -5.82 7.86 9.94
C PRO A 177 -5.40 8.74 11.12
N LYS A 178 -6.28 9.64 11.58
CA LYS A 178 -6.02 10.44 12.80
C LYS A 178 -5.84 9.56 14.04
N VAL A 179 -6.65 8.52 14.15
CA VAL A 179 -6.55 7.49 15.18
C VAL A 179 -6.24 6.17 14.46
N PRO A 180 -5.27 5.36 14.92
CA PRO A 180 -4.76 4.21 14.19
C PRO A 180 -5.73 3.02 14.15
N TYR A 181 -7.02 3.24 13.87
CA TYR A 181 -7.98 2.17 13.64
C TYR A 181 -7.74 1.49 12.29
N PRO A 182 -7.81 0.15 12.23
CA PRO A 182 -7.80 -0.57 10.97
C PRO A 182 -9.00 -0.20 10.09
N SER A 183 -8.76 0.03 8.80
CA SER A 183 -9.82 0.26 7.81
C SER A 183 -10.52 -1.05 7.46
N ARG A 184 -11.77 -1.23 7.92
CA ARG A 184 -12.59 -2.39 7.55
C ARG A 184 -12.88 -2.43 6.06
N ALA A 185 -13.20 -1.27 5.46
CA ALA A 185 -13.44 -1.13 4.03
C ALA A 185 -12.18 -1.49 3.23
N GLY A 186 -11.01 -0.94 3.62
CA GLY A 186 -9.75 -1.26 2.97
C GLY A 186 -9.34 -2.73 3.06
N ILE A 187 -9.62 -3.40 4.19
CA ILE A 187 -9.41 -4.84 4.33
C ILE A 187 -10.36 -5.62 3.44
N ALA A 188 -11.61 -5.17 3.29
CA ALA A 188 -12.60 -5.82 2.42
C ALA A 188 -12.18 -5.74 0.94
N VAL A 189 -11.65 -4.61 0.48
CA VAL A 189 -11.11 -4.45 -0.89
C VAL A 189 -9.99 -5.44 -1.15
N ILE A 190 -9.02 -5.54 -0.24
CA ILE A 190 -7.90 -6.50 -0.35
C ILE A 190 -8.43 -7.94 -0.41
N LYS A 191 -9.36 -8.29 0.49
CA LYS A 191 -9.96 -9.63 0.52
C LYS A 191 -10.68 -9.95 -0.78
N ALA A 192 -11.51 -9.03 -1.29
CA ALA A 192 -12.25 -9.22 -2.54
C ALA A 192 -11.31 -9.42 -3.73
N PHE A 193 -10.24 -8.63 -3.81
CA PHE A 193 -9.21 -8.78 -4.85
C PHE A 193 -8.57 -10.17 -4.80
N TRP A 194 -8.12 -10.62 -3.62
CA TRP A 194 -7.48 -11.92 -3.48
C TRP A 194 -8.40 -13.09 -3.79
N ILE A 195 -9.66 -13.05 -3.34
CA ILE A 195 -10.65 -14.08 -3.67
C ILE A 195 -10.82 -14.21 -5.18
N ARG A 196 -10.88 -13.07 -5.90
CA ARG A 196 -11.08 -13.05 -7.36
C ARG A 196 -9.84 -13.51 -8.13
N THR A 197 -8.63 -13.20 -7.65
CA THR A 197 -7.38 -13.44 -8.37
C THR A 197 -6.65 -14.71 -7.95
N SER A 198 -6.98 -15.27 -6.78
CA SER A 198 -6.41 -16.55 -6.33
C SER A 198 -6.95 -17.69 -7.19
N ARG A 199 -6.14 -18.14 -8.15
CA ARG A 199 -6.38 -19.44 -8.77
C ARG A 199 -6.12 -20.53 -7.74
N PRO A 200 -6.91 -21.65 -7.76
CA PRO A 200 -6.56 -22.82 -6.95
C PRO A 200 -5.11 -23.20 -7.24
N CYS A 201 -4.29 -23.28 -6.19
CA CYS A 201 -2.90 -23.71 -6.36
C CYS A 201 -2.87 -25.23 -6.58
N ASP A 202 -2.81 -25.67 -7.84
CA ASP A 202 -2.78 -27.10 -8.17
C ASP A 202 -1.54 -27.81 -7.65
N ARG A 203 -0.47 -27.07 -7.32
CA ARG A 203 0.79 -27.59 -6.74
C ARG A 203 0.90 -27.42 -5.24
N CYS A 204 -0.10 -26.83 -4.56
CA CYS A 204 -0.06 -26.66 -3.12
C CYS A 204 -0.45 -27.97 -2.41
N PRO A 205 0.20 -28.32 -1.27
CA PRO A 205 -0.21 -29.42 -0.41
C PRO A 205 -1.70 -29.31 -0.06
N SER A 206 -2.39 -30.45 0.06
CA SER A 206 -3.83 -30.49 0.34
C SER A 206 -4.26 -29.69 1.57
N THR A 207 -3.42 -29.61 2.59
CA THR A 207 -3.61 -28.78 3.79
C THR A 207 -3.64 -27.29 3.50
N ILE A 208 -2.80 -26.79 2.60
CA ILE A 208 -2.81 -25.36 2.20
C ILE A 208 -3.98 -25.11 1.24
N ARG A 209 -4.27 -26.06 0.35
CA ARG A 209 -5.40 -25.98 -0.59
C ARG A 209 -6.75 -25.95 0.15
N SER A 210 -6.94 -26.74 1.20
CA SER A 210 -8.16 -26.68 2.03
C SER A 210 -8.31 -25.36 2.79
N THR A 211 -7.21 -24.78 3.22
CA THR A 211 -7.23 -23.46 3.88
C THR A 211 -7.61 -22.35 2.90
N ILE A 212 -7.03 -22.33 1.69
CA ILE A 212 -7.36 -21.33 0.65
C ILE A 212 -8.79 -21.52 0.14
N ASN A 213 -9.22 -22.75 -0.14
CA ASN A 213 -10.59 -23.06 -0.58
C ASN A 213 -11.61 -22.83 0.56
N GLY A 214 -11.24 -23.03 1.82
CA GLY A 214 -12.06 -22.71 2.97
C GLY A 214 -12.37 -21.21 3.09
N TYR A 215 -11.50 -20.34 2.57
CA TYR A 215 -11.79 -18.91 2.47
C TYR A 215 -12.76 -18.55 1.32
N GLY A 216 -12.87 -19.37 0.27
CA GLY A 216 -13.77 -19.15 -0.87
C GLY A 216 -15.20 -19.63 -0.66
N ASN A 217 -15.39 -20.74 0.07
CA ASN A 217 -16.69 -21.41 0.21
C ASN A 217 -17.34 -21.36 1.60
N SER A 218 -16.68 -20.78 2.59
CA SER A 218 -17.21 -20.67 3.93
C SER A 218 -17.97 -19.36 4.11
N SER A 219 -19.31 -19.44 4.13
CA SER A 219 -20.20 -18.45 4.77
C SER A 219 -19.92 -18.31 6.30
N ARG A 220 -19.06 -19.13 6.86
CA ARG A 220 -18.35 -18.87 8.11
C ARG A 220 -17.24 -17.88 7.83
N ALA A 221 -17.62 -16.61 7.69
CA ALA A 221 -16.70 -15.50 7.86
C ALA A 221 -15.79 -15.87 9.04
N VAL A 222 -14.48 -16.05 8.77
CA VAL A 222 -13.50 -15.87 9.84
C VAL A 222 -13.87 -14.51 10.40
N SER A 223 -14.47 -14.52 11.58
CA SER A 223 -14.94 -13.32 12.23
C SER A 223 -13.72 -12.40 12.38
N LEU A 224 -13.58 -11.45 11.46
CA LEU A 224 -12.66 -10.33 11.54
C LEU A 224 -13.02 -9.40 12.72
N THR A 225 -13.94 -9.85 13.58
CA THR A 225 -14.48 -9.16 14.76
C THR A 225 -13.55 -9.18 15.98
N ALA A 226 -12.28 -9.47 15.84
CA ALA A 226 -11.32 -9.10 16.88
C ALA A 226 -10.67 -7.75 16.57
N PHE A 227 -11.47 -6.79 16.16
CA PHE A 227 -11.06 -5.41 16.31
C PHE A 227 -11.22 -5.04 17.79
N ILE A 228 -10.18 -4.52 18.37
CA ILE A 228 -10.27 -3.83 19.64
C ILE A 228 -11.24 -2.66 19.39
N THR A 229 -12.35 -2.63 20.07
CA THR A 229 -13.33 -1.55 19.96
C THR A 229 -12.90 -0.37 20.83
N PRO A 230 -13.39 0.86 20.61
CA PRO A 230 -13.09 1.99 21.49
C PRO A 230 -13.40 1.73 22.96
N SER A 231 -14.34 0.83 23.27
CA SER A 231 -14.65 0.39 24.64
C SER A 231 -13.56 -0.44 25.29
N ASP A 232 -12.67 -1.05 24.51
CA ASP A 232 -11.58 -1.89 25.03
C ASP A 232 -10.38 -1.04 25.53
N TRP A 233 -10.47 0.28 25.44
CA TRP A 233 -9.44 1.26 25.81
C TRP A 233 -9.74 2.05 27.10
N ARG A 234 -10.83 1.72 27.80
CA ARG A 234 -11.20 2.38 29.06
C ARG A 234 -10.60 1.66 30.26
#